data_48eeddae77c43fce470256b3ddc1ded2
#
_entry.id   48eeddae77c43fce470256b3ddc1ded2
#
_cell.length_a   1.000
_cell.length_b   1.000
_cell.length_c   1.000
_cell.angle_alpha   90.00
_cell.angle_beta   90.00
_cell.angle_gamma   90.00
#
_symmetry.space_group_name_H-M   'P 1'
#
loop_
_entity.id
_entity.type
_entity.pdbx_description
1 polymer ?
#
loop_
_entity_poly.entity_id
_entity_poly.type
_entity_poly.pdbx_seq_one_letter_code
_entity_poly.pdbx_strand_id
1 'polypeptide(L)'
;LHSYVDGTNERRFRDLLLERCPDMSVSISSEVSPQMREYERFNTACANAYVQPLIASYLVRLRDELRELGVQAPLYLVHSGGGLMSVESAAAFPVRLVESGPAGGAIFAADLAARYGRNRVLSFDMGGTTAKISLIDDARPATAKTFEVDRTARFKKGSGMPISIPVIDMIEIGAGGGSIASIDSLD
;
A
#
# COMPACT_ATOMS: atom_id res chain seq x y z
N LEU A 1 1.39 4.01 -24.94
CA LEU A 1 2.61 3.30 -24.54
C LEU A 1 3.64 4.30 -24.02
N HIS A 2 4.49 3.90 -23.10
CA HIS A 2 5.54 4.72 -22.51
C HIS A 2 5.08 5.99 -21.77
N SER A 3 3.83 6.03 -21.32
CA SER A 3 3.28 7.17 -20.55
C SER A 3 4.01 7.43 -19.22
N TYR A 4 4.81 6.48 -18.75
CA TYR A 4 5.71 6.68 -17.61
C TYR A 4 6.85 7.68 -17.88
N VAL A 5 7.19 7.90 -19.16
CA VAL A 5 8.15 8.92 -19.62
C VAL A 5 7.44 10.25 -19.90
N ASP A 6 6.30 10.16 -20.62
CA ASP A 6 5.48 11.33 -20.96
C ASP A 6 4.00 11.00 -20.85
N GLY A 7 3.37 11.48 -19.79
CA GLY A 7 1.95 11.31 -19.48
C GLY A 7 1.02 12.32 -20.19
N THR A 8 1.51 13.13 -21.12
CA THR A 8 0.74 14.23 -21.74
C THR A 8 -0.55 13.74 -22.40
N ASN A 9 -0.51 12.60 -23.11
CA ASN A 9 -1.68 12.05 -23.77
C ASN A 9 -2.72 11.52 -22.76
N GLU A 10 -2.27 10.89 -21.67
CA GLU A 10 -3.19 10.43 -20.60
C GLU A 10 -3.84 11.62 -19.90
N ARG A 11 -3.09 12.67 -19.57
CA ARG A 11 -3.65 13.90 -18.97
C ARG A 11 -4.67 14.55 -19.88
N ARG A 12 -4.33 14.74 -21.16
CA ARG A 12 -5.27 15.31 -22.14
C ARG A 12 -6.54 14.48 -22.27
N PHE A 13 -6.42 13.16 -22.28
CA PHE A 13 -7.58 12.28 -22.36
C PHE A 13 -8.45 12.39 -21.10
N ARG A 14 -7.85 12.40 -19.90
CA ARG A 14 -8.55 12.65 -18.65
C ARG A 14 -9.32 13.97 -18.69
N ASP A 15 -8.65 15.04 -19.11
CA ASP A 15 -9.26 16.36 -19.12
C ASP A 15 -10.48 16.43 -20.08
N LEU A 16 -10.39 15.81 -21.26
CA LEU A 16 -11.51 15.67 -22.20
C LEU A 16 -12.65 14.80 -21.64
N LEU A 17 -12.35 13.78 -20.83
CA LEU A 17 -13.38 12.99 -20.15
C LEU A 17 -14.11 13.82 -19.09
N LEU A 18 -13.36 14.57 -18.28
CA LEU A 18 -13.91 15.39 -17.21
C LEU A 18 -14.74 16.58 -17.74
N GLU A 19 -14.41 17.11 -18.93
CA GLU A 19 -15.26 18.10 -19.61
C GLU A 19 -16.66 17.56 -19.92
N ARG A 20 -16.78 16.27 -20.23
CA ARG A 20 -18.06 15.62 -20.58
C ARG A 20 -18.74 14.93 -19.41
N CYS A 21 -17.95 14.44 -18.46
CA CYS A 21 -18.38 13.68 -17.31
C CYS A 21 -17.68 14.22 -16.05
N PRO A 22 -18.04 15.39 -15.53
CA PRO A 22 -17.32 16.07 -14.44
C PRO A 22 -17.32 15.29 -13.12
N ASP A 23 -18.30 14.45 -12.88
CA ASP A 23 -18.40 13.63 -11.66
C ASP A 23 -17.65 12.30 -11.74
N MET A 24 -16.97 12.04 -12.86
CA MET A 24 -16.22 10.78 -13.04
C MET A 24 -14.89 10.82 -12.28
N SER A 25 -14.63 9.79 -11.51
CA SER A 25 -13.29 9.56 -10.95
C SER A 25 -12.37 8.95 -12.01
N VAL A 26 -11.25 9.62 -12.31
CA VAL A 26 -10.32 9.20 -13.36
C VAL A 26 -8.92 9.02 -12.79
N SER A 27 -8.41 7.81 -12.85
CA SER A 27 -7.02 7.48 -12.52
C SER A 27 -6.20 7.27 -13.79
N ILE A 28 -5.10 7.99 -13.94
CA ILE A 28 -4.19 7.82 -15.08
C ILE A 28 -2.89 7.14 -14.64
N SER A 29 -2.41 6.22 -15.46
CA SER A 29 -1.32 5.33 -15.09
C SER A 29 0.00 6.06 -14.85
N SER A 30 0.24 7.14 -15.56
CA SER A 30 1.43 7.99 -15.43
C SER A 30 1.52 8.75 -14.09
N GLU A 31 0.41 8.94 -13.38
CA GLU A 31 0.40 9.59 -12.05
C GLU A 31 0.36 8.55 -10.92
N VAL A 32 -0.42 7.48 -11.11
CA VAL A 32 -0.56 6.43 -10.10
C VAL A 32 0.73 5.66 -9.90
N SER A 33 1.35 5.20 -11.00
CA SER A 33 2.57 4.39 -10.99
C SER A 33 3.43 4.70 -12.22
N PRO A 34 4.23 5.79 -12.20
CA PRO A 34 5.07 6.20 -13.34
C PRO A 34 6.28 5.28 -13.52
N GLN A 35 6.04 3.99 -13.74
CA GLN A 35 7.07 2.97 -13.89
C GLN A 35 6.98 2.29 -15.25
N MET A 36 8.13 1.78 -15.71
CA MET A 36 8.21 0.93 -16.89
C MET A 36 7.34 -0.32 -16.68
N ARG A 37 6.95 -0.97 -17.77
CA ARG A 37 6.07 -2.14 -17.88
C ARG A 37 4.59 -1.79 -17.72
N GLU A 38 3.90 -1.90 -18.86
CA GLU A 38 2.51 -1.51 -19.03
C GLU A 38 1.56 -2.37 -18.17
N TYR A 39 1.80 -3.67 -18.10
CA TYR A 39 0.90 -4.59 -17.39
C TYR A 39 0.80 -4.23 -15.90
N GLU A 40 1.92 -4.12 -15.22
CA GLU A 40 1.97 -3.76 -13.80
C GLU A 40 1.43 -2.35 -13.56
N ARG A 41 1.77 -1.40 -14.44
CA ARG A 41 1.31 -0.01 -14.35
C ARG A 41 -0.20 0.10 -14.53
N PHE A 42 -0.77 -0.58 -15.53
CA PHE A 42 -2.21 -0.55 -15.78
C PHE A 42 -3.00 -1.25 -14.69
N ASN A 43 -2.55 -2.40 -14.20
CA ASN A 43 -3.15 -3.05 -13.05
C ASN A 43 -3.20 -2.14 -11.83
N THR A 44 -2.11 -1.41 -11.57
CA THR A 44 -2.02 -0.46 -10.46
C THR A 44 -2.99 0.71 -10.65
N ALA A 45 -3.11 1.24 -11.86
CA ALA A 45 -4.07 2.31 -12.17
C ALA A 45 -5.52 1.83 -12.05
N CYS A 46 -5.83 0.61 -12.50
CA CYS A 46 -7.15 0.00 -12.34
C CYS A 46 -7.48 -0.23 -10.86
N ALA A 47 -6.54 -0.75 -10.08
CA ALA A 47 -6.71 -0.94 -8.65
C ALA A 47 -6.97 0.41 -7.95
N ASN A 48 -6.20 1.46 -8.31
CA ASN A 48 -6.43 2.80 -7.77
C ASN A 48 -7.83 3.31 -8.12
N ALA A 49 -8.22 3.26 -9.39
CA ALA A 49 -9.53 3.72 -9.84
C ALA A 49 -10.68 3.01 -9.13
N TYR A 50 -10.52 1.71 -8.85
CA TYR A 50 -11.53 0.92 -8.16
C TYR A 50 -11.73 1.36 -6.70
N VAL A 51 -10.65 1.61 -5.96
CA VAL A 51 -10.74 1.93 -4.53
C VAL A 51 -10.88 3.43 -4.25
N GLN A 52 -10.52 4.29 -5.20
CA GLN A 52 -10.42 5.74 -5.02
C GLN A 52 -11.72 6.40 -4.55
N PRO A 53 -12.90 6.16 -5.15
CA PRO A 53 -14.10 6.89 -4.76
C PRO A 53 -14.49 6.65 -3.29
N LEU A 54 -14.36 5.39 -2.84
CA LEU A 54 -14.68 4.99 -1.47
C LEU A 54 -13.69 5.60 -0.47
N ILE A 55 -12.40 5.43 -0.73
CA ILE A 55 -11.35 5.88 0.20
C ILE A 55 -11.27 7.40 0.23
N ALA A 56 -11.38 8.08 -0.92
CA ALA A 56 -11.38 9.54 -0.97
C ALA A 56 -12.51 10.13 -0.12
N SER A 57 -13.74 9.63 -0.24
CA SER A 57 -14.87 10.10 0.56
C SER A 57 -14.68 9.81 2.06
N TYR A 58 -14.14 8.64 2.41
CA TYR A 58 -13.81 8.29 3.78
C TYR A 58 -12.78 9.25 4.40
N LEU A 59 -11.68 9.52 3.69
CA LEU A 59 -10.60 10.36 4.20
C LEU A 59 -11.00 11.81 4.38
N VAL A 60 -11.81 12.36 3.45
CA VAL A 60 -12.36 13.71 3.57
C VAL A 60 -13.25 13.80 4.81
N ARG A 61 -14.18 12.86 4.97
CA ARG A 61 -15.06 12.80 6.13
C ARG A 61 -14.28 12.66 7.44
N LEU A 62 -13.32 11.74 7.50
CA LEU A 62 -12.46 11.56 8.69
C LEU A 62 -11.75 12.85 9.09
N ARG A 63 -11.16 13.56 8.11
CA ARG A 63 -10.50 14.85 8.35
C ARG A 63 -11.48 15.88 8.93
N ASP A 64 -12.67 15.96 8.35
CA ASP A 64 -13.65 16.97 8.74
C ASP A 64 -14.26 16.66 10.11
N GLU A 65 -14.58 15.40 10.41
CA GLU A 65 -15.01 14.95 11.75
C GLU A 65 -13.94 15.21 12.85
N LEU A 66 -12.66 14.96 12.54
CA LEU A 66 -11.58 15.29 13.47
C LEU A 66 -11.48 16.80 13.75
N ARG A 67 -11.69 17.64 12.72
CA ARG A 67 -11.73 19.10 12.91
C ARG A 67 -12.91 19.55 13.77
N GLU A 68 -14.08 18.95 13.60
CA GLU A 68 -15.25 19.21 14.43
C GLU A 68 -15.00 18.82 15.90
N LEU A 69 -14.24 17.77 16.15
CA LEU A 69 -13.77 17.36 17.48
C LEU A 69 -12.66 18.25 18.05
N GLY A 70 -12.25 19.31 17.33
CA GLY A 70 -11.24 20.28 17.80
C GLY A 70 -9.80 19.88 17.48
N VAL A 71 -9.54 18.83 16.71
CA VAL A 71 -8.20 18.45 16.28
C VAL A 71 -7.75 19.38 15.16
N GLN A 72 -6.80 20.29 15.47
CA GLN A 72 -6.25 21.26 14.52
C GLN A 72 -4.93 20.79 13.88
N ALA A 73 -4.37 19.69 14.35
CA ALA A 73 -3.13 19.12 13.81
C ALA A 73 -3.34 18.61 12.37
N PRO A 74 -2.30 18.73 11.50
CA PRO A 74 -2.37 18.13 10.16
C PRO A 74 -2.45 16.62 10.26
N LEU A 75 -3.34 16.03 9.46
CA LEU A 75 -3.53 14.58 9.38
C LEU A 75 -2.62 14.00 8.29
N TYR A 76 -1.82 13.03 8.66
CA TYR A 76 -0.99 12.24 7.75
C TYR A 76 -1.33 10.76 7.86
N LEU A 77 -1.17 10.05 6.76
CA LEU A 77 -1.37 8.61 6.69
C LEU A 77 -0.04 7.92 6.40
N VAL A 78 0.17 6.77 7.00
CA VAL A 78 1.29 5.89 6.62
C VAL A 78 0.95 5.22 5.30
N HIS A 79 1.87 5.24 4.34
CA HIS A 79 1.71 4.50 3.09
C HIS A 79 2.46 3.16 3.13
N SER A 80 2.18 2.28 2.19
CA SER A 80 2.72 0.90 2.10
C SER A 80 4.24 0.79 2.13
N GLY A 81 4.96 1.82 1.70
CA GLY A 81 6.42 1.91 1.79
C GLY A 81 6.95 2.41 3.13
N GLY A 82 6.07 2.67 4.12
CA GLY A 82 6.44 3.09 5.47
C GLY A 82 6.66 4.60 5.65
N GLY A 83 6.50 5.43 4.60
CA GLY A 83 6.54 6.88 4.72
C GLY A 83 5.18 7.49 5.05
N LEU A 84 5.13 8.83 5.17
CA LEU A 84 3.91 9.58 5.41
C LEU A 84 3.41 10.25 4.12
N MET A 85 2.10 10.34 3.98
CA MET A 85 1.44 11.09 2.90
C MET A 85 0.28 11.92 3.44
N SER A 86 -0.02 13.04 2.77
CA SER A 86 -1.15 13.88 3.14
C SER A 86 -2.48 13.23 2.79
N VAL A 87 -3.58 13.72 3.38
CA VAL A 87 -4.94 13.26 3.08
C VAL A 87 -5.25 13.42 1.60
N GLU A 88 -4.86 14.53 0.98
CA GLU A 88 -5.09 14.81 -0.44
C GLU A 88 -4.36 13.80 -1.34
N SER A 89 -3.10 13.52 -1.03
CA SER A 89 -2.32 12.51 -1.75
C SER A 89 -2.90 11.10 -1.58
N ALA A 90 -3.36 10.77 -0.36
CA ALA A 90 -3.99 9.49 -0.07
C ALA A 90 -5.36 9.33 -0.76
N ALA A 91 -6.14 10.40 -0.85
CA ALA A 91 -7.40 10.43 -1.58
C ALA A 91 -7.22 10.31 -3.10
N ALA A 92 -6.13 10.87 -3.65
CA ALA A 92 -5.79 10.73 -5.07
C ALA A 92 -5.21 9.33 -5.41
N PHE A 93 -4.39 8.78 -4.52
CA PHE A 93 -3.65 7.55 -4.74
C PHE A 93 -3.84 6.52 -3.61
N PRO A 94 -5.09 6.11 -3.29
CA PRO A 94 -5.35 5.21 -2.17
C PRO A 94 -4.75 3.81 -2.34
N VAL A 95 -4.39 3.40 -3.56
CA VAL A 95 -3.65 2.15 -3.78
C VAL A 95 -2.34 2.10 -2.98
N ARG A 96 -1.75 3.25 -2.65
CA ARG A 96 -0.54 3.35 -1.82
C ARG A 96 -0.78 3.12 -0.32
N LEU A 97 -2.05 2.97 0.10
CA LEU A 97 -2.40 2.63 1.49
C LEU A 97 -2.54 1.11 1.70
N VAL A 98 -2.45 0.32 0.64
CA VAL A 98 -2.50 -1.15 0.75
C VAL A 98 -1.35 -1.61 1.66
N GLU A 99 -1.66 -2.46 2.66
CA GLU A 99 -0.69 -2.94 3.64
C GLU A 99 -0.03 -1.85 4.52
N SER A 100 -0.62 -0.65 4.63
CA SER A 100 -0.05 0.46 5.40
C SER A 100 0.01 0.19 6.90
N GLY A 101 -0.93 -0.56 7.47
CA GLY A 101 -0.94 -0.93 8.89
C GLY A 101 0.31 -1.75 9.27
N PRO A 102 0.54 -2.92 8.66
CA PRO A 102 1.75 -3.70 8.85
C PRO A 102 3.04 -2.94 8.51
N ALA A 103 3.03 -2.08 7.50
CA ALA A 103 4.16 -1.22 7.16
C ALA A 103 4.51 -0.28 8.33
N GLY A 104 3.51 0.33 8.95
CA GLY A 104 3.69 1.16 10.17
C GLY A 104 4.29 0.36 11.33
N GLY A 105 3.83 -0.87 11.52
CA GLY A 105 4.39 -1.79 12.52
C GLY A 105 5.87 -2.12 12.29
N ALA A 106 6.24 -2.38 11.04
CA ALA A 106 7.63 -2.65 10.66
C ALA A 106 8.55 -1.42 10.86
N ILE A 107 8.07 -0.22 10.52
CA ILE A 107 8.80 1.04 10.78
C ILE A 107 8.99 1.26 12.27
N PHE A 108 7.95 1.03 13.09
CA PHE A 108 8.06 1.15 14.53
C PHE A 108 9.04 0.13 15.12
N ALA A 109 9.02 -1.12 14.65
CA ALA A 109 9.99 -2.14 15.04
C ALA A 109 11.43 -1.76 14.67
N ALA A 110 11.63 -1.09 13.53
CA ALA A 110 12.93 -0.57 13.12
C ALA A 110 13.43 0.55 14.03
N ASP A 111 12.56 1.47 14.46
CA ASP A 111 12.90 2.50 15.43
C ASP A 111 13.30 1.90 16.78
N LEU A 112 12.56 0.89 17.25
CA LEU A 112 12.94 0.15 18.47
C LEU A 112 14.29 -0.57 18.32
N ALA A 113 14.51 -1.21 17.17
CA ALA A 113 15.79 -1.88 16.89
C ALA A 113 16.97 -0.90 17.00
N ALA A 114 16.84 0.30 16.42
CA ALA A 114 17.83 1.37 16.53
C ALA A 114 18.07 1.79 17.96
N ARG A 115 17.00 2.05 18.72
CA ARG A 115 17.09 2.48 20.15
C ARG A 115 17.76 1.44 21.03
N TYR A 116 17.56 0.16 20.76
CA TYR A 116 18.17 -0.94 21.51
C TYR A 116 19.49 -1.46 20.91
N GLY A 117 20.03 -0.80 19.90
CA GLY A 117 21.30 -1.18 19.25
C GLY A 117 21.27 -2.57 18.64
N ARG A 118 20.14 -2.97 18.06
CA ARG A 118 19.93 -4.25 17.41
C ARG A 118 19.99 -4.10 15.89
N ASN A 119 20.96 -4.72 15.24
CA ASN A 119 21.15 -4.59 13.79
C ASN A 119 20.22 -5.52 12.99
N ARG A 120 19.88 -6.69 13.55
CA ARG A 120 19.02 -7.68 12.90
C ARG A 120 17.82 -7.98 13.77
N VAL A 121 16.63 -7.65 13.27
CA VAL A 121 15.37 -7.83 13.98
C VAL A 121 14.34 -8.41 13.01
N LEU A 122 13.51 -9.28 13.52
CA LEU A 122 12.31 -9.77 12.86
C LEU A 122 11.12 -9.10 13.50
N SER A 123 10.34 -8.36 12.70
CA SER A 123 9.03 -7.85 13.10
C SER A 123 7.98 -8.92 12.82
N PHE A 124 7.18 -9.23 13.83
CA PHE A 124 6.09 -10.19 13.72
C PHE A 124 4.78 -9.54 14.15
N ASP A 125 3.84 -9.43 13.21
CA ASP A 125 2.52 -8.86 13.42
C ASP A 125 1.46 -9.93 13.16
N MET A 126 0.73 -10.32 14.20
CA MET A 126 -0.33 -11.34 14.10
C MET A 126 -1.68 -10.71 14.44
N GLY A 127 -2.55 -10.64 13.44
CA GLY A 127 -3.95 -10.27 13.61
C GLY A 127 -4.88 -11.46 13.85
N GLY A 128 -6.18 -11.29 13.61
CA GLY A 128 -7.17 -12.36 13.76
C GLY A 128 -7.09 -13.44 12.68
N THR A 129 -6.62 -13.10 11.47
CA THR A 129 -6.66 -13.97 10.28
C THR A 129 -5.30 -14.25 9.66
N THR A 130 -4.36 -13.31 9.76
CA THR A 130 -3.04 -13.41 9.13
C THR A 130 -1.93 -12.98 10.08
N ALA A 131 -0.76 -13.58 9.90
CA ALA A 131 0.48 -13.13 10.51
C ALA A 131 1.42 -12.63 9.41
N LYS A 132 2.08 -11.49 9.67
CA LYS A 132 3.00 -10.82 8.77
C LYS A 132 4.38 -10.70 9.40
N ILE A 133 5.39 -11.01 8.61
CA ILE A 133 6.78 -11.03 9.06
C ILE A 133 7.58 -10.10 8.17
N SER A 134 8.31 -9.15 8.77
CA SER A 134 9.25 -8.26 8.09
C SER A 134 10.65 -8.44 8.63
N LEU A 135 11.64 -8.46 7.75
CA LEU A 135 13.05 -8.45 8.11
C LEU A 135 13.55 -7.02 8.21
N ILE A 136 14.28 -6.72 9.28
CA ILE A 136 14.86 -5.41 9.56
C ILE A 136 16.36 -5.60 9.73
N ASP A 137 17.15 -5.01 8.83
CA ASP A 137 18.59 -4.98 8.89
C ASP A 137 19.07 -3.53 9.06
N ASP A 138 19.97 -3.29 10.01
CA ASP A 138 20.52 -1.97 10.33
C ASP A 138 19.43 -0.88 10.49
N ALA A 139 18.38 -1.21 11.25
CA ALA A 139 17.21 -0.37 11.48
C ALA A 139 16.43 0.04 10.19
N ARG A 140 16.51 -0.77 9.14
CA ARG A 140 15.80 -0.56 7.88
C ARG A 140 15.00 -1.80 7.51
N PRO A 141 13.68 -1.69 7.39
CA PRO A 141 12.87 -2.78 6.86
C PRO A 141 13.21 -3.05 5.40
N ALA A 142 13.20 -4.31 5.01
CA ALA A 142 13.31 -4.69 3.61
C ALA A 142 12.14 -4.10 2.80
N THR A 143 12.40 -3.67 1.57
CA THR A 143 11.39 -3.06 0.69
C THR A 143 11.31 -3.77 -0.65
N ALA A 144 10.12 -3.76 -1.24
CA ALA A 144 9.88 -4.24 -2.59
C ALA A 144 9.21 -3.14 -3.44
N LYS A 145 9.35 -3.25 -4.78
CA LYS A 145 8.76 -2.29 -5.74
C LYS A 145 7.40 -2.74 -6.25
N THR A 146 7.02 -3.98 -5.98
CA THR A 146 5.80 -4.59 -6.48
C THR A 146 5.22 -5.48 -5.41
N PHE A 147 3.94 -5.37 -5.23
CA PHE A 147 3.11 -6.20 -4.37
C PHE A 147 2.18 -7.04 -5.24
N GLU A 148 1.87 -8.27 -4.85
CA GLU A 148 0.95 -9.13 -5.58
C GLU A 148 -0.30 -9.39 -4.76
N VAL A 149 -1.46 -9.15 -5.35
CA VAL A 149 -2.76 -9.49 -4.78
C VAL A 149 -3.34 -10.74 -5.44
N ASP A 150 -4.22 -11.43 -4.75
CA ASP A 150 -4.95 -12.60 -5.27
C ASP A 150 -4.03 -13.70 -5.85
N ARG A 151 -3.01 -14.08 -5.08
CA ARG A 151 -2.09 -15.15 -5.47
C ARG A 151 -2.80 -16.49 -5.57
N THR A 152 -2.77 -17.10 -6.74
CA THR A 152 -3.30 -18.45 -6.97
C THR A 152 -2.43 -19.55 -6.34
N ALA A 153 -1.13 -19.28 -6.18
CA ALA A 153 -0.19 -20.17 -5.51
C ALA A 153 0.58 -19.39 -4.43
N ARG A 154 0.34 -19.74 -3.16
CA ARG A 154 0.69 -18.95 -1.96
C ARG A 154 2.15 -18.48 -1.91
N PHE A 155 3.11 -19.33 -2.27
CA PHE A 155 4.55 -19.01 -2.19
C PHE A 155 5.19 -18.80 -3.55
N LYS A 156 4.41 -18.80 -4.64
CA LYS A 156 4.93 -18.63 -5.99
C LYS A 156 4.80 -17.17 -6.42
N LYS A 157 5.93 -16.47 -6.51
CA LYS A 157 5.99 -15.13 -7.12
C LYS A 157 5.50 -15.18 -8.57
N GLY A 158 4.74 -14.17 -8.98
CA GLY A 158 4.16 -14.09 -10.32
C GLY A 158 2.85 -14.88 -10.47
N SER A 159 2.26 -15.37 -9.38
CA SER A 159 0.97 -16.07 -9.43
C SER A 159 -0.23 -15.17 -9.14
N GLY A 160 -0.01 -13.93 -8.72
CA GLY A 160 -1.04 -12.94 -8.43
C GLY A 160 -1.02 -11.77 -9.40
N MET A 161 -1.95 -10.85 -9.20
CA MET A 161 -2.00 -9.59 -9.94
C MET A 161 -0.97 -8.60 -9.35
N PRO A 162 0.03 -8.17 -10.13
CA PRO A 162 1.04 -7.25 -9.64
C PRO A 162 0.50 -5.84 -9.49
N ILE A 163 0.76 -5.23 -8.34
CA ILE A 163 0.54 -3.82 -8.03
C ILE A 163 1.90 -3.16 -7.87
N SER A 164 2.22 -2.22 -8.73
CA SER A 164 3.52 -1.55 -8.79
C SER A 164 3.53 -0.30 -7.90
N ILE A 165 3.74 -0.52 -6.61
CA ILE A 165 3.90 0.51 -5.57
C ILE A 165 5.06 0.12 -4.65
N PRO A 166 5.77 1.09 -4.05
CA PRO A 166 6.71 0.79 -2.98
C PRO A 166 6.00 0.20 -1.77
N VAL A 167 6.47 -0.95 -1.30
CA VAL A 167 5.93 -1.62 -0.11
C VAL A 167 7.07 -2.05 0.81
N ILE A 168 6.79 -2.18 2.10
CA ILE A 168 7.63 -2.96 3.00
C ILE A 168 7.51 -4.42 2.57
N ASP A 169 8.63 -5.10 2.37
CA ASP A 169 8.64 -6.52 1.98
C ASP A 169 8.24 -7.37 3.19
N MET A 170 7.17 -8.14 3.03
CA MET A 170 6.60 -8.95 4.10
C MET A 170 6.27 -10.35 3.60
N ILE A 171 6.49 -11.32 4.46
CA ILE A 171 5.98 -12.67 4.30
C ILE A 171 4.64 -12.75 5.05
N GLU A 172 3.58 -13.11 4.34
CA GLU A 172 2.26 -13.27 4.93
C GLU A 172 1.90 -14.76 5.01
N ILE A 173 1.40 -15.17 6.18
CA ILE A 173 0.88 -16.50 6.41
C ILE A 173 -0.55 -16.42 6.95
N GLY A 174 -1.44 -17.30 6.48
CA GLY A 174 -2.84 -17.38 6.92
C GLY A 174 -2.95 -18.08 8.27
N ALA A 175 -2.28 -17.55 9.28
CA ALA A 175 -2.38 -17.94 10.67
C ALA A 175 -2.69 -16.71 11.50
N GLY A 176 -3.64 -16.81 12.41
CA GLY A 176 -4.05 -15.71 13.26
C GLY A 176 -4.23 -16.16 14.69
N GLY A 177 -4.69 -15.25 15.56
CA GLY A 177 -4.85 -15.51 17.00
C GLY A 177 -5.76 -16.70 17.39
N GLY A 178 -6.59 -17.18 16.45
CA GLY A 178 -7.39 -18.39 16.63
C GLY A 178 -6.77 -19.68 16.09
N SER A 179 -5.57 -19.61 15.49
CA SER A 179 -4.90 -20.76 14.89
C SER A 179 -4.24 -21.63 15.97
N ILE A 180 -4.47 -22.93 15.87
CA ILE A 180 -3.82 -23.93 16.74
C ILE A 180 -2.66 -24.53 15.95
N ALA A 181 -1.44 -24.33 16.44
CA ALA A 181 -0.24 -24.94 15.87
C ALA A 181 -0.01 -26.33 16.48
N SER A 182 0.27 -27.30 15.62
CA SER A 182 0.64 -28.66 16.05
C SER A 182 1.80 -29.16 15.15
N ILE A 183 2.62 -30.02 15.71
CA ILE A 183 3.67 -30.74 14.97
C ILE A 183 3.10 -32.12 14.66
N ASP A 184 3.07 -32.47 13.39
CA ASP A 184 2.70 -33.81 12.96
C ASP A 184 3.88 -34.76 13.19
N SER A 185 3.60 -36.01 13.51
CA SER A 185 4.63 -37.05 13.75
C SER A 185 5.35 -37.51 12.49
N LEU A 186 5.03 -36.91 11.34
CA LEU A 186 5.63 -37.19 10.04
C LEU A 186 6.66 -36.12 9.58
N ASP A 187 6.88 -35.07 10.37
CA ASP A 187 7.87 -34.00 10.09
C ASP A 187 9.12 -34.11 10.99
#